data_80779945b56c2f911842db119456791f
#
_entry.id   80779945b56c2f911842db119456791f
#
_cell.length_a   1.000
_cell.length_b   1.000
_cell.length_c   1.000
_cell.angle_alpha   90.00
_cell.angle_beta   90.00
_cell.angle_gamma   90.00
#
_symmetry.space_group_name_H-M   'P 1'
#
loop_
_entity.id
_entity.type
_entity.pdbx_description
1 polymer ?
#
loop_
_entity_poly.entity_id
_entity_poly.type
_entity_poly.pdbx_seq_one_letter_code
_entity_poly.pdbx_strand_id
1 'polypeptide(L)'
;MNKKELIAKIEEALEMVISVSGREFTIVRDEEDWLTISERKHQETEKHYSDTYDLVSRYKIDGNPLRNYIDAITIEKYVPLLQI
;
A
#
# COMPACT_ATOMS: atom_id res chain seq x y z
N MET A 1 2.62 -13.11 5.54
CA MET A 1 1.79 -12.03 6.10
C MET A 1 0.34 -12.29 5.74
N ASN A 2 -0.60 -12.01 6.64
CA ASN A 2 -2.02 -12.13 6.32
C ASN A 2 -2.64 -10.74 6.12
N LYS A 3 -3.93 -10.71 5.73
CA LYS A 3 -4.63 -9.45 5.45
C LYS A 3 -4.63 -8.51 6.65
N LYS A 4 -4.84 -9.05 7.85
CA LYS A 4 -4.88 -8.26 9.08
C LYS A 4 -3.53 -7.61 9.36
N GLU A 5 -2.44 -8.33 9.14
CA GLU A 5 -1.09 -7.82 9.31
C GLU A 5 -0.76 -6.72 8.29
N LEU A 6 -1.17 -6.91 7.04
CA LEU A 6 -0.96 -5.90 6.01
C LEU A 6 -1.70 -4.61 6.35
N ILE A 7 -2.97 -4.73 6.76
CA ILE A 7 -3.77 -3.57 7.16
C ILE A 7 -3.09 -2.84 8.33
N ALA A 8 -2.64 -3.58 9.35
CA ALA A 8 -1.98 -2.99 10.50
C ALA A 8 -0.70 -2.25 10.10
N LYS A 9 0.09 -2.82 9.18
CA LYS A 9 1.31 -2.17 8.70
C LYS A 9 1.01 -0.86 7.98
N ILE A 10 0.01 -0.86 7.10
CA ILE A 10 -0.37 0.35 6.38
C ILE A 10 -0.92 1.41 7.34
N GLU A 11 -1.72 1.00 8.34
CA GLU A 11 -2.28 1.92 9.33
C GLU A 11 -1.21 2.66 10.12
N GLU A 12 -0.06 2.05 10.34
CA GLU A 12 1.03 2.62 11.10
C GLU A 12 2.07 3.33 10.23
N ALA A 13 1.89 3.30 8.92
CA ALA A 13 2.88 3.85 7.98
C ALA A 13 2.59 5.30 7.61
N LEU A 14 3.62 6.12 7.61
CA LEU A 14 3.61 7.41 6.92
C LEU A 14 3.89 7.20 5.44
N GLU A 15 4.85 6.32 5.15
CA GLU A 15 5.21 5.96 3.79
C GLU A 15 5.72 4.52 3.79
N MET A 16 5.38 3.77 2.75
CA MET A 16 5.98 2.45 2.57
C MET A 16 6.06 2.11 1.09
N VAL A 17 7.03 1.27 0.76
CA VAL A 17 7.18 0.73 -0.59
C VAL A 17 7.04 -0.78 -0.47
N ILE A 18 6.17 -1.34 -1.29
CA ILE A 18 5.99 -2.77 -1.36
C ILE A 18 6.36 -3.25 -2.76
N SER A 19 6.79 -4.51 -2.86
CA SER A 19 6.96 -5.14 -4.16
C SER A 19 6.05 -6.35 -4.28
N VAL A 20 5.50 -6.52 -5.48
CA VAL A 20 4.64 -7.63 -5.83
C VAL A 20 5.08 -8.11 -7.21
N SER A 21 5.54 -9.35 -7.30
CA SER A 21 5.98 -9.94 -8.57
C SER A 21 7.00 -9.07 -9.32
N GLY A 22 7.94 -8.48 -8.58
CA GLY A 22 9.00 -7.64 -9.15
C GLY A 22 8.57 -6.22 -9.49
N ARG A 23 7.35 -5.82 -9.19
CA ARG A 23 6.84 -4.46 -9.40
C ARG A 23 6.75 -3.75 -8.06
N GLU A 24 7.17 -2.49 -8.01
CA GLU A 24 7.17 -1.72 -6.77
C GLU A 24 6.01 -0.73 -6.75
N PHE A 25 5.37 -0.61 -5.58
CA PHE A 25 4.26 0.30 -5.35
C PHE A 25 4.57 1.14 -4.11
N THR A 26 4.30 2.43 -4.20
CA THR A 26 4.50 3.36 -3.09
C THR A 26 3.16 3.71 -2.47
N ILE A 27 3.07 3.62 -1.14
CA ILE A 27 1.89 4.00 -0.37
C ILE A 27 2.32 5.15 0.53
N VAL A 28 1.63 6.29 0.42
CA VAL A 28 1.95 7.50 1.17
C VAL A 28 0.68 8.02 1.85
N ARG A 29 0.81 8.43 3.12
CA ARG A 29 -0.27 9.04 3.87
C ARG A 29 -0.10 10.57 3.83
N ASP A 30 -1.17 11.30 3.53
CA ASP A 30 -1.15 12.76 3.53
C ASP A 30 -1.59 13.32 4.89
N GLU A 31 -1.64 14.65 5.00
CA GLU A 31 -1.98 15.33 6.24
C GLU A 31 -3.42 15.10 6.70
N GLU A 32 -4.29 14.68 5.78
CA GLU A 32 -5.70 14.40 6.09
C GLU A 32 -5.96 12.91 6.30
N ASP A 33 -4.89 12.13 6.47
CA ASP A 33 -4.94 10.67 6.64
C ASP A 33 -5.46 9.90 5.43
N TRP A 34 -5.49 10.51 4.26
CA TRP A 34 -5.77 9.79 3.03
C TRP A 34 -4.54 9.06 2.56
N LEU A 35 -4.76 7.90 1.96
CA LEU A 35 -3.69 7.06 1.42
C LEU A 35 -3.64 7.19 -0.09
N THR A 36 -2.43 7.39 -0.62
CA THR A 36 -2.20 7.40 -2.06
C THR A 36 -1.31 6.20 -2.38
N ILE A 37 -1.73 5.40 -3.34
CA ILE A 37 -0.93 4.27 -3.82
C ILE A 37 -0.71 4.43 -5.33
N SER A 38 0.52 4.16 -5.78
CA SER A 38 0.85 4.19 -7.20
C SER A 38 2.00 3.22 -7.46
N GLU A 39 2.05 2.70 -8.67
CA GLU A 39 3.19 1.90 -9.12
C GLU A 39 4.34 2.83 -9.49
N ARG A 40 5.56 2.52 -9.05
CA ARG A 40 6.73 3.33 -9.39
C ARG A 40 6.90 3.42 -10.90
N LYS A 41 7.18 4.64 -11.38
CA LYS A 41 7.35 4.96 -12.82
C LYS A 41 6.05 4.89 -13.62
N HIS A 42 4.91 4.68 -12.96
CA HIS A 42 3.60 4.61 -13.63
C HIS A 42 2.59 5.45 -12.85
N GLN A 43 2.72 6.78 -12.97
CA GLN A 43 1.87 7.72 -12.23
C GLN A 43 0.39 7.60 -12.59
N GLU A 44 0.08 7.10 -13.76
CA GLU A 44 -1.30 6.87 -14.19
C GLU A 44 -2.03 5.83 -13.35
N THR A 45 -1.28 5.05 -12.56
CA THR A 45 -1.86 4.05 -11.67
C THR A 45 -2.27 4.62 -10.31
N GLU A 46 -1.99 5.93 -10.07
CA GLU A 46 -2.24 6.56 -8.77
C GLU A 46 -3.72 6.52 -8.39
N LYS A 47 -3.99 6.06 -7.17
CA LYS A 47 -5.33 6.02 -6.61
C LYS A 47 -5.28 6.51 -5.16
N HIS A 48 -6.40 7.09 -4.70
CA HIS A 48 -6.53 7.66 -3.36
C HIS A 48 -7.63 6.95 -2.61
N TYR A 49 -7.39 6.62 -1.34
CA TYR A 49 -8.35 5.93 -0.48
C TYR A 49 -8.38 6.58 0.89
N SER A 50 -9.58 6.72 1.46
CA SER A 50 -9.74 7.31 2.78
C SER A 50 -9.48 6.31 3.91
N ASP A 51 -9.50 5.02 3.63
CA ASP A 51 -9.15 4.02 4.63
C ASP A 51 -8.37 2.86 4.00
N THR A 52 -7.65 2.17 4.87
CA THR A 52 -6.76 1.08 4.48
C THR A 52 -7.51 -0.12 3.93
N TYR A 53 -8.67 -0.41 4.51
CA TYR A 53 -9.48 -1.53 4.07
C TYR A 53 -9.89 -1.37 2.60
N ASP A 54 -10.31 -0.16 2.24
CA ASP A 54 -10.67 0.15 0.86
C ASP A 54 -9.46 0.02 -0.06
N LEU A 55 -8.29 0.47 0.39
CA LEU A 55 -7.08 0.36 -0.42
C LEU A 55 -6.79 -1.12 -0.77
N VAL A 56 -6.75 -1.99 0.23
CA VAL A 56 -6.40 -3.40 0.00
C VAL A 56 -7.49 -4.16 -0.75
N SER A 57 -8.75 -3.70 -0.66
CA SER A 57 -9.88 -4.37 -1.30
C SER A 57 -10.17 -3.86 -2.71
N ARG A 58 -9.83 -2.61 -3.01
CA ARG A 58 -10.20 -1.96 -4.28
C ARG A 58 -9.05 -1.67 -5.22
N TYR A 59 -7.84 -1.46 -4.70
CA TYR A 59 -6.70 -1.21 -5.58
C TYR A 59 -6.36 -2.49 -6.32
N LYS A 60 -6.36 -2.41 -7.65
CA LYS A 60 -6.17 -3.60 -8.48
C LYS A 60 -4.81 -3.58 -9.17
N ILE A 61 -4.17 -4.74 -9.16
CA ILE A 61 -2.96 -5.01 -9.92
C ILE A 61 -3.35 -6.08 -10.92
N ASP A 62 -3.26 -5.76 -12.22
CA ASP A 62 -3.65 -6.68 -13.29
C ASP A 62 -5.06 -7.24 -13.12
N GLY A 63 -5.99 -6.40 -12.66
CA GLY A 63 -7.39 -6.77 -12.50
C GLY A 63 -7.76 -7.46 -11.20
N ASN A 64 -6.78 -7.72 -10.31
CA ASN A 64 -7.03 -8.39 -9.04
C ASN A 64 -6.73 -7.45 -7.86
N PRO A 65 -7.57 -7.42 -6.82
CA PRO A 65 -7.33 -6.54 -5.69
C PRO A 65 -6.03 -6.88 -4.95
N LEU A 66 -5.44 -5.86 -4.32
CA LEU A 66 -4.16 -6.00 -3.63
C LEU A 66 -4.19 -7.15 -2.60
N ARG A 67 -5.31 -7.34 -1.92
CA ARG A 67 -5.45 -8.42 -0.92
C ARG A 67 -5.18 -9.81 -1.49
N ASN A 68 -5.33 -10.00 -2.81
CA ASN A 68 -5.07 -11.30 -3.43
C ASN A 68 -3.59 -11.61 -3.56
N TYR A 69 -2.72 -10.61 -3.34
CA TYR A 69 -1.26 -10.77 -3.48
C TYR A 69 -0.54 -10.82 -2.15
N ILE A 70 -1.27 -10.97 -1.03
CA ILE A 70 -0.69 -10.86 0.31
C ILE A 70 0.54 -11.76 0.50
N ASP A 71 0.51 -12.98 -0.01
CA ASP A 71 1.62 -13.90 0.13
C ASP A 71 2.82 -13.55 -0.77
N ALA A 72 2.60 -12.67 -1.74
CA ALA A 72 3.63 -12.25 -2.68
C ALA A 72 4.19 -10.86 -2.35
N ILE A 73 3.67 -10.20 -1.31
CA ILE A 73 4.10 -8.86 -0.94
C ILE A 73 5.39 -8.91 -0.12
N THR A 74 6.37 -8.10 -0.54
CA THR A 74 7.57 -7.83 0.24
C THR A 74 7.60 -6.34 0.57
N ILE A 75 7.86 -6.00 1.83
CA ILE A 75 8.01 -4.59 2.23
C ILE A 75 9.45 -4.19 1.98
N GLU A 76 9.64 -3.26 1.02
CA GLU A 76 10.98 -2.81 0.63
C GLU A 76 11.45 -1.60 1.45
N LYS A 77 10.52 -0.76 1.87
CA LYS A 77 10.81 0.43 2.66
C LYS A 77 9.63 0.70 3.59
N TYR A 78 9.91 1.14 4.81
CA TYR A 78 8.86 1.42 5.79
C TYR A 78 9.24 2.61 6.64
N VAL A 79 8.40 3.67 6.60
CA VAL A 79 8.54 4.84 7.46
C VAL A 79 7.30 4.91 8.35
N PRO A 80 7.44 4.70 9.67
CA PRO A 80 6.28 4.70 10.56
C PRO A 80 5.77 6.12 10.82
N LEU A 81 4.49 6.23 11.19
CA LEU A 81 3.87 7.50 11.58
C LEU A 81 4.53 8.09 12.82
N LEU A 82 4.84 7.23 13.78
CA LEU A 82 5.52 7.64 15.01
C LEU A 82 6.98 7.24 14.93
N GLN A 83 7.83 8.26 14.88
CA GLN A 83 9.28 8.08 14.94
C GLN A 83 9.74 8.65 16.26
N ILE A 84 10.07 7.77 17.20
CA ILE A 84 10.59 8.17 18.50
C ILE A 84 12.05 7.81 18.59
#